data_4784bebd098a7f899286048ffe609745
#
_entry.id   4784bebd098a7f899286048ffe609745
#
_cell.length_a   1.000
_cell.length_b   1.000
_cell.length_c   1.000
_cell.angle_alpha   90.00
_cell.angle_beta   90.00
_cell.angle_gamma   90.00
#
_symmetry.space_group_name_H-M   'P 1'
#
loop_
_entity.id
_entity.type
_entity.pdbx_description
1 polymer ?
#
loop_
_entity_poly.entity_id
_entity_poly.type
_entity_poly.pdbx_seq_one_letter_code
_entity_poly.pdbx_strand_id
1 'polypeptide(L)'
;MINLFYHIYTSEHPTMGLMMIDQQIRRMKRSGLYYNAEMNCVITGPHCRQAEELVKLHGKFNILEVTERDDERIFEGRTLRYLYEQTRPEDKVCYMHTKGISYVTAQNRINGFIAPRNVRAVNGWRHAMEYYAIDEWQTRTDHLGLACDTVGIMLIFHPFYMYGGNFWWSTGRHIRTLPHPLEWQGNDYERTGENADPYPELTLLRMRHEQWIFAQREGYFMSLFNILDLPKDDEHHLCSSFWLYEDDLLPHVVRERALHKGDGELLQLLNYRIQPPPT
;
A
#
# COMPACT_ATOMS: atom_id res chain seq x y z
N MET A 1 -18.92 10.20 -0.20
CA MET A 1 -18.74 9.37 1.02
C MET A 1 -17.28 8.94 1.10
N ILE A 2 -16.76 8.60 2.29
CA ILE A 2 -15.43 8.01 2.43
C ILE A 2 -15.61 6.51 2.60
N ASN A 3 -14.93 5.73 1.75
CA ASN A 3 -14.98 4.27 1.78
C ASN A 3 -13.55 3.73 1.94
N LEU A 4 -13.35 2.84 2.89
CA LEU A 4 -12.10 2.09 3.02
C LEU A 4 -12.34 0.63 2.62
N PHE A 5 -11.48 0.10 1.75
CA PHE A 5 -11.46 -1.31 1.37
C PHE A 5 -10.15 -1.93 1.84
N TYR A 6 -10.28 -2.87 2.75
CA TYR A 6 -9.17 -3.53 3.41
C TYR A 6 -9.08 -4.99 2.97
N HIS A 7 -8.01 -5.32 2.24
CA HIS A 7 -7.71 -6.70 1.90
C HIS A 7 -6.91 -7.35 3.04
N ILE A 8 -7.52 -8.28 3.73
CA ILE A 8 -6.91 -9.03 4.83
C ILE A 8 -6.49 -10.38 4.30
N TYR A 9 -5.19 -10.58 4.16
CA TYR A 9 -4.60 -11.89 3.92
C TYR A 9 -4.06 -12.45 5.23
N THR A 10 -4.39 -13.71 5.53
CA THR A 10 -3.85 -14.45 6.67
C THR A 10 -2.86 -15.49 6.16
N SER A 11 -1.69 -15.57 6.80
CA SER A 11 -0.65 -16.52 6.44
C SER A 11 -0.70 -17.78 7.31
N GLU A 12 0.19 -18.73 7.02
CA GLU A 12 0.39 -19.94 7.82
C GLU A 12 0.71 -19.67 9.31
N HIS A 13 1.12 -18.44 9.66
CA HIS A 13 1.41 -18.02 11.03
C HIS A 13 0.34 -17.07 11.56
N PRO A 14 -0.72 -17.59 12.20
CA PRO A 14 -1.88 -16.79 12.56
C PRO A 14 -1.54 -15.65 13.52
N THR A 15 -0.71 -15.88 14.52
CA THR A 15 -0.42 -14.91 15.59
C THR A 15 0.06 -13.57 15.03
N MET A 16 1.05 -13.59 14.13
CA MET A 16 1.60 -12.36 13.56
C MET A 16 0.59 -11.65 12.66
N GLY A 17 -0.18 -12.43 11.89
CA GLY A 17 -1.25 -11.87 11.06
C GLY A 17 -2.34 -11.20 11.87
N LEU A 18 -2.83 -11.86 12.90
CA LEU A 18 -3.86 -11.31 13.79
C LEU A 18 -3.37 -10.08 14.53
N MET A 19 -2.11 -10.08 15.01
CA MET A 19 -1.51 -8.88 15.63
C MET A 19 -1.43 -7.71 14.67
N MET A 20 -1.05 -7.94 13.41
CA MET A 20 -1.00 -6.89 12.38
C MET A 20 -2.38 -6.30 12.11
N ILE A 21 -3.39 -7.15 11.95
CA ILE A 21 -4.78 -6.73 11.74
C ILE A 21 -5.25 -5.87 12.92
N ASP A 22 -5.04 -6.32 14.15
CA ASP A 22 -5.41 -5.58 15.36
C ASP A 22 -4.70 -4.22 15.42
N GLN A 23 -3.39 -4.17 15.14
CA GLN A 23 -2.61 -2.93 15.12
C GLN A 23 -3.14 -1.94 14.07
N GLN A 24 -3.42 -2.40 12.85
CA GLN A 24 -3.94 -1.55 11.78
C GLN A 24 -5.33 -1.02 12.12
N ILE A 25 -6.25 -1.84 12.65
CA ILE A 25 -7.59 -1.39 13.04
C ILE A 25 -7.51 -0.40 14.21
N ARG A 26 -6.66 -0.64 15.21
CA ARG A 26 -6.44 0.32 16.31
C ARG A 26 -5.87 1.64 15.78
N ARG A 27 -5.00 1.60 14.78
CA ARG A 27 -4.46 2.81 14.15
C ARG A 27 -5.56 3.58 13.43
N MET A 28 -6.45 2.92 12.68
CA MET A 28 -7.62 3.55 12.05
C MET A 28 -8.55 4.21 13.09
N LYS A 29 -8.73 3.57 14.25
CA LYS A 29 -9.51 4.16 15.36
C LYS A 29 -8.84 5.40 15.94
N ARG A 30 -7.52 5.36 16.19
CA ARG A 30 -6.77 6.49 16.74
C ARG A 30 -6.72 7.69 15.80
N SER A 31 -6.60 7.47 14.50
CA SER A 31 -6.59 8.54 13.50
C SER A 31 -7.98 9.14 13.25
N GLY A 32 -9.03 8.49 13.70
CA GLY A 32 -10.42 8.88 13.45
C GLY A 32 -10.97 8.35 12.12
N LEU A 33 -10.15 7.79 11.23
CA LEU A 33 -10.61 7.22 9.94
C LEU A 33 -11.72 6.20 10.13
N TYR A 34 -11.57 5.31 11.12
CA TYR A 34 -12.56 4.29 11.47
C TYR A 34 -13.98 4.84 11.67
N TYR A 35 -14.10 6.04 12.24
CA TYR A 35 -15.40 6.65 12.56
C TYR A 35 -15.99 7.44 11.41
N ASN A 36 -15.17 7.87 10.46
CA ASN A 36 -15.53 8.77 9.38
C ASN A 36 -15.67 8.08 8.01
N ALA A 37 -15.30 6.80 7.90
CA ALA A 37 -15.41 6.02 6.66
C ALA A 37 -16.35 4.83 6.80
N GLU A 38 -16.95 4.38 5.71
CA GLU A 38 -17.49 3.04 5.59
C GLU A 38 -16.33 2.04 5.51
N MET A 39 -16.33 1.08 6.42
CA MET A 39 -15.24 0.12 6.59
C MET A 39 -15.61 -1.19 5.92
N ASN A 40 -15.00 -1.52 4.79
CA ASN A 40 -15.25 -2.75 4.06
C ASN A 40 -13.99 -3.63 4.09
N CYS A 41 -14.15 -4.94 4.22
CA CYS A 41 -13.03 -5.86 4.12
C CYS A 41 -13.36 -7.17 3.42
N VAL A 42 -12.33 -7.74 2.80
CA VAL A 42 -12.29 -9.11 2.29
C VAL A 42 -11.20 -9.85 3.04
N ILE A 43 -11.50 -11.03 3.55
CA ILE A 43 -10.59 -11.82 4.38
C ILE A 43 -10.27 -13.13 3.65
N THR A 44 -8.99 -13.36 3.40
CA THR A 44 -8.50 -14.54 2.67
C THR A 44 -7.39 -15.25 3.41
N GLY A 45 -7.17 -16.52 3.06
CA GLY A 45 -6.05 -17.30 3.55
C GLY A 45 -6.40 -18.30 4.67
N PRO A 46 -5.42 -19.09 5.14
CA PRO A 46 -5.65 -20.29 5.93
C PRO A 46 -6.30 -20.07 7.32
N HIS A 47 -6.17 -18.87 7.89
CA HIS A 47 -6.73 -18.51 9.21
C HIS A 47 -7.80 -17.42 9.11
N CYS A 48 -8.49 -17.35 7.98
CA CYS A 48 -9.48 -16.29 7.70
C CYS A 48 -10.61 -16.26 8.75
N ARG A 49 -11.03 -17.39 9.31
CA ARG A 49 -12.09 -17.42 10.34
C ARG A 49 -11.67 -16.76 11.64
N GLN A 50 -10.42 -16.94 12.06
CA GLN A 50 -9.89 -16.25 13.26
C GLN A 50 -9.77 -14.75 13.01
N ALA A 51 -9.36 -14.34 11.81
CA ALA A 51 -9.33 -12.95 11.42
C ALA A 51 -10.75 -12.34 11.33
N GLU A 52 -11.72 -13.08 10.84
CA GLU A 52 -13.14 -12.70 10.83
C GLU A 52 -13.66 -12.40 12.25
N GLU A 53 -13.39 -13.31 13.19
CA GLU A 53 -13.77 -13.10 14.60
C GLU A 53 -13.11 -11.86 15.19
N LEU A 54 -11.81 -11.65 14.94
CA LEU A 54 -11.10 -10.47 15.38
C LEU A 54 -11.68 -9.18 14.80
N VAL A 55 -11.98 -9.17 13.51
CA VAL A 55 -12.59 -8.01 12.83
C VAL A 55 -13.98 -7.71 13.40
N LYS A 56 -14.79 -8.74 13.65
CA LYS A 56 -16.11 -8.59 14.30
C LYS A 56 -16.04 -8.01 15.71
N LEU A 57 -15.01 -8.38 16.49
CA LEU A 57 -14.77 -7.79 17.81
C LEU A 57 -14.48 -6.29 17.77
N HIS A 58 -13.89 -5.81 16.67
CA HIS A 58 -13.69 -4.37 16.47
C HIS A 58 -14.98 -3.60 16.09
N GLY A 59 -15.99 -4.29 15.52
CA GLY A 59 -17.32 -3.75 15.24
C GLY A 59 -17.52 -3.34 13.77
N LYS A 60 -17.50 -2.16 13.40
CA LYS A 60 -18.00 -1.45 12.21
C LYS A 60 -17.72 -2.04 10.80
N PHE A 61 -16.89 -3.07 10.64
CA PHE A 61 -16.56 -3.59 9.31
C PHE A 61 -17.69 -4.34 8.63
N ASN A 62 -17.97 -3.98 7.38
CA ASN A 62 -18.72 -4.79 6.43
C ASN A 62 -17.79 -5.88 5.89
N ILE A 63 -17.97 -7.11 6.31
CA ILE A 63 -17.18 -8.23 5.82
C ILE A 63 -17.84 -8.72 4.53
N LEU A 64 -17.23 -8.41 3.39
CA LEU A 64 -17.78 -8.66 2.07
C LEU A 64 -17.58 -10.11 1.62
N GLU A 65 -16.46 -10.70 2.00
CA GLU A 65 -16.11 -12.09 1.67
C GLU A 65 -15.12 -12.65 2.69
N VAL A 66 -15.27 -13.96 3.03
CA VAL A 66 -14.32 -14.73 3.82
C VAL A 66 -14.05 -16.03 3.11
N THR A 67 -12.80 -16.32 2.77
CA THR A 67 -12.42 -17.56 2.07
C THR A 67 -11.08 -18.11 2.53
N GLU A 68 -11.03 -19.42 2.78
CA GLU A 68 -9.78 -20.12 3.08
C GLU A 68 -8.93 -20.32 1.82
N ARG A 69 -9.58 -20.37 0.66
CA ARG A 69 -8.89 -20.54 -0.61
C ARG A 69 -8.36 -19.17 -1.05
N ASP A 70 -7.06 -19.02 -0.93
CA ASP A 70 -6.35 -18.03 -1.71
C ASP A 70 -6.20 -18.62 -3.12
N ASP A 71 -7.09 -18.20 -4.03
CA ASP A 71 -6.85 -18.47 -5.42
C ASP A 71 -5.68 -17.58 -5.85
N GLU A 72 -4.50 -18.18 -5.95
CA GLU A 72 -3.24 -17.52 -6.27
C GLU A 72 -3.30 -16.66 -7.54
N ARG A 73 -4.36 -16.80 -8.35
CA ARG A 73 -4.58 -15.98 -9.54
C ARG A 73 -5.39 -14.72 -9.27
N ILE A 74 -6.08 -14.65 -8.15
CA ILE A 74 -6.99 -13.54 -7.84
C ILE A 74 -6.39 -12.58 -6.81
N PHE A 75 -5.60 -13.07 -5.82
CA PHE A 75 -4.96 -12.25 -4.80
C PHE A 75 -5.89 -11.10 -4.28
N GLU A 76 -5.36 -9.89 -4.32
CA GLU A 76 -6.04 -8.64 -3.95
C GLU A 76 -7.21 -8.29 -4.87
N GLY A 77 -7.28 -8.89 -6.06
CA GLY A 77 -8.34 -8.67 -7.05
C GLY A 77 -9.76 -8.91 -6.52
N ARG A 78 -9.93 -9.78 -5.50
CA ARG A 78 -11.22 -9.95 -4.82
C ARG A 78 -11.69 -8.65 -4.19
N THR A 79 -10.83 -7.99 -3.45
CA THR A 79 -11.14 -6.71 -2.79
C THR A 79 -11.32 -5.60 -3.82
N LEU A 80 -10.45 -5.54 -4.83
CA LEU A 80 -10.54 -4.55 -5.91
C LEU A 80 -11.85 -4.70 -6.70
N ARG A 81 -12.35 -5.93 -6.88
CA ARG A 81 -13.66 -6.17 -7.50
C ARG A 81 -14.78 -5.49 -6.70
N TYR A 82 -14.88 -5.76 -5.40
CA TYR A 82 -15.90 -5.12 -4.55
C TYR A 82 -15.75 -3.59 -4.53
N LEU A 83 -14.50 -3.12 -4.44
CA LEU A 83 -14.20 -1.70 -4.52
C LEU A 83 -14.72 -1.10 -5.82
N TYR A 84 -14.42 -1.72 -6.97
CA TYR A 84 -14.91 -1.27 -8.27
C TYR A 84 -16.43 -1.27 -8.36
N GLU A 85 -17.10 -2.36 -7.94
CA GLU A 85 -18.54 -2.55 -8.06
C GLU A 85 -19.34 -1.58 -7.16
N GLN A 86 -18.82 -1.26 -5.97
CA GLN A 86 -19.54 -0.49 -4.94
C GLN A 86 -19.21 1.01 -4.94
N THR A 87 -18.10 1.41 -5.56
CA THR A 87 -17.67 2.82 -5.58
C THR A 87 -18.57 3.66 -6.49
N ARG A 88 -19.01 4.81 -5.98
CA ARG A 88 -19.73 5.84 -6.74
C ARG A 88 -18.78 6.96 -7.16
N PRO A 89 -19.10 7.72 -8.23
CA PRO A 89 -18.21 8.79 -8.71
C PRO A 89 -17.89 9.87 -7.67
N GLU A 90 -18.77 10.13 -6.74
CA GLU A 90 -18.63 11.14 -5.68
C GLU A 90 -17.85 10.64 -4.46
N ASP A 91 -17.52 9.36 -4.41
CA ASP A 91 -16.83 8.77 -3.27
C ASP A 91 -15.34 9.12 -3.27
N LYS A 92 -14.74 9.09 -2.06
CA LYS A 92 -13.31 9.07 -1.82
C LYS A 92 -12.95 7.70 -1.26
N VAL A 93 -12.06 7.00 -1.92
CA VAL A 93 -11.80 5.58 -1.68
C VAL A 93 -10.37 5.38 -1.19
N CYS A 94 -10.20 4.69 -0.08
CA CYS A 94 -8.93 4.17 0.41
C CYS A 94 -8.84 2.67 0.13
N TYR A 95 -7.73 2.23 -0.43
CA TYR A 95 -7.38 0.83 -0.54
C TYR A 95 -6.12 0.53 0.28
N MET A 96 -6.17 -0.55 1.05
CA MET A 96 -5.03 -1.05 1.82
C MET A 96 -5.12 -2.56 2.06
N HIS A 97 -4.01 -3.16 2.50
CA HIS A 97 -3.96 -4.59 2.79
C HIS A 97 -2.99 -4.94 3.93
N THR A 98 -2.98 -6.21 4.36
CA THR A 98 -2.02 -6.75 5.34
C THR A 98 -0.64 -6.90 4.70
N LYS A 99 0.10 -5.79 4.55
CA LYS A 99 1.42 -5.77 3.92
C LYS A 99 2.49 -6.38 4.80
N GLY A 100 3.33 -7.21 4.18
CA GLY A 100 4.52 -7.76 4.86
C GLY A 100 4.28 -9.07 5.59
N ILE A 101 3.05 -9.56 5.66
CA ILE A 101 2.72 -10.81 6.37
C ILE A 101 3.41 -12.03 5.75
N SER A 102 3.55 -12.07 4.42
CA SER A 102 4.26 -13.14 3.71
C SER A 102 5.76 -13.17 4.01
N TYR A 103 6.35 -12.03 4.36
CA TYR A 103 7.78 -11.96 4.71
C TYR A 103 8.08 -12.48 6.10
N VAL A 104 7.17 -12.30 7.04
CA VAL A 104 7.30 -12.87 8.39
C VAL A 104 7.28 -14.40 8.32
N THR A 105 6.56 -14.95 7.36
CA THR A 105 6.37 -16.41 7.19
C THR A 105 7.43 -17.04 6.29
N ALA A 106 7.98 -16.30 5.33
CA ALA A 106 9.01 -16.78 4.41
C ALA A 106 10.37 -17.02 5.08
N GLN A 107 10.57 -16.59 6.33
CA GLN A 107 11.79 -16.84 7.09
C GLN A 107 12.22 -18.32 7.09
N ASN A 108 11.30 -19.24 6.90
CA ASN A 108 11.57 -20.69 6.91
C ASN A 108 11.65 -21.32 5.51
N ARG A 109 11.39 -20.63 4.41
CA ARG A 109 11.24 -21.26 3.08
C ARG A 109 12.26 -20.84 2.03
N ILE A 110 12.95 -19.73 2.17
CA ILE A 110 13.95 -19.29 1.19
C ILE A 110 15.35 -19.36 1.82
N ASN A 111 15.98 -20.55 1.72
CA ASN A 111 17.42 -20.79 1.98
C ASN A 111 18.02 -20.10 3.19
N GLY A 112 17.31 -19.97 4.31
CA GLY A 112 17.88 -19.46 5.57
C GLY A 112 18.31 -17.98 5.57
N PHE A 113 17.99 -17.21 4.54
CA PHE A 113 18.49 -15.84 4.35
C PHE A 113 17.43 -14.75 4.24
N ILE A 114 16.38 -14.79 5.07
CA ILE A 114 15.73 -13.51 5.37
C ILE A 114 16.43 -12.96 6.60
N ALA A 115 17.42 -12.11 6.39
CA ALA A 115 18.10 -11.44 7.48
C ALA A 115 17.07 -10.67 8.34
N PRO A 116 17.23 -10.58 9.67
CA PRO A 116 16.41 -9.75 10.55
C PRO A 116 16.25 -8.31 10.04
N ARG A 117 17.25 -7.84 9.30
CA ARG A 117 17.27 -6.57 8.57
C ARG A 117 16.09 -6.41 7.61
N ASN A 118 15.69 -7.46 6.87
CA ASN A 118 14.59 -7.38 5.92
C ASN A 118 13.22 -7.27 6.60
N VAL A 119 13.03 -7.93 7.74
CA VAL A 119 11.80 -7.82 8.54
C VAL A 119 11.64 -6.39 9.06
N ARG A 120 12.72 -5.77 9.55
CA ARG A 120 12.71 -4.38 10.02
C ARG A 120 12.38 -3.41 8.87
N ALA A 121 13.00 -3.59 7.71
CA ALA A 121 12.75 -2.77 6.52
C ALA A 121 11.28 -2.88 6.06
N VAL A 122 10.72 -4.10 6.02
CA VAL A 122 9.30 -4.31 5.64
C VAL A 122 8.36 -3.66 6.65
N ASN A 123 8.65 -3.76 7.93
CA ASN A 123 7.85 -3.11 8.96
C ASN A 123 7.92 -1.58 8.86
N GLY A 124 9.11 -1.00 8.65
CA GLY A 124 9.29 0.43 8.41
C GLY A 124 8.48 0.91 7.21
N TRP A 125 8.57 0.17 6.11
CA TRP A 125 7.79 0.46 4.90
C TRP A 125 6.29 0.39 5.16
N ARG A 126 5.80 -0.67 5.83
CA ARG A 126 4.39 -0.78 6.21
C ARG A 126 3.94 0.41 7.08
N HIS A 127 4.73 0.77 8.09
CA HIS A 127 4.41 1.89 8.97
C HIS A 127 4.34 3.23 8.23
N ALA A 128 5.20 3.44 7.23
CA ALA A 128 5.12 4.63 6.38
C ALA A 128 3.83 4.64 5.55
N MET A 129 3.49 3.54 4.89
CA MET A 129 2.22 3.44 4.15
C MET A 129 1.01 3.69 5.05
N GLU A 130 0.99 3.08 6.23
CA GLU A 130 -0.07 3.28 7.23
C GLU A 130 -0.13 4.73 7.71
N TYR A 131 1.01 5.39 7.90
CA TYR A 131 1.05 6.80 8.26
C TYR A 131 0.36 7.65 7.19
N TYR A 132 0.77 7.49 5.93
CA TYR A 132 0.23 8.28 4.83
C TYR A 132 -1.23 7.94 4.51
N ALA A 133 -1.63 6.69 4.60
CA ALA A 133 -2.98 6.28 4.25
C ALA A 133 -3.98 6.40 5.41
N ILE A 134 -3.53 6.19 6.65
CA ILE A 134 -4.41 6.11 7.82
C ILE A 134 -4.31 7.34 8.71
N ASP A 135 -3.08 7.75 9.11
CA ASP A 135 -2.96 8.84 10.08
C ASP A 135 -3.28 10.20 9.45
N GLU A 136 -2.88 10.41 8.20
CA GLU A 136 -3.06 11.65 7.45
C GLU A 136 -4.26 11.59 6.47
N TRP A 137 -5.26 10.79 6.76
CA TRP A 137 -6.40 10.53 5.87
C TRP A 137 -7.18 11.80 5.48
N GLN A 138 -7.33 12.77 6.40
CA GLN A 138 -8.03 14.02 6.08
C GLN A 138 -7.32 14.76 4.96
N THR A 139 -6.00 14.93 5.09
CA THR A 139 -5.21 15.59 4.06
C THR A 139 -5.30 14.87 2.72
N ARG A 140 -5.29 13.53 2.73
CA ARG A 140 -5.46 12.75 1.49
C ARG A 140 -6.81 13.02 0.84
N THR A 141 -7.85 13.00 1.64
CA THR A 141 -9.20 13.31 1.13
C THR A 141 -9.33 14.75 0.64
N ASP A 142 -8.61 15.70 1.22
CA ASP A 142 -8.62 17.10 0.76
C ASP A 142 -7.90 17.28 -0.57
N HIS A 143 -6.85 16.51 -0.84
CA HIS A 143 -6.15 16.53 -2.13
C HIS A 143 -6.99 15.96 -3.27
N LEU A 144 -7.83 14.94 -2.99
CA LEU A 144 -8.60 14.25 -4.01
C LEU A 144 -9.67 15.13 -4.65
N GLY A 145 -9.63 15.18 -5.98
CA GLY A 145 -10.54 15.95 -6.80
C GLY A 145 -10.20 17.44 -6.92
N LEU A 146 -9.24 17.94 -6.13
CA LEU A 146 -8.70 19.30 -6.23
C LEU A 146 -7.32 19.30 -6.88
N ALA A 147 -6.41 18.46 -6.39
CA ALA A 147 -5.02 18.40 -6.82
C ALA A 147 -4.68 17.11 -7.57
N CYS A 148 -5.39 16.03 -7.30
CA CYS A 148 -5.12 14.74 -7.92
C CYS A 148 -6.37 13.84 -7.96
N ASP A 149 -6.31 12.82 -8.81
CA ASP A 149 -7.31 11.76 -8.89
C ASP A 149 -6.95 10.60 -7.97
N THR A 150 -5.65 10.32 -7.82
CA THR A 150 -5.14 9.33 -6.88
C THR A 150 -3.92 9.86 -6.14
N VAL A 151 -3.71 9.37 -4.92
CA VAL A 151 -2.56 9.71 -4.08
C VAL A 151 -2.08 8.49 -3.30
N GLY A 152 -0.78 8.25 -3.34
CA GLY A 152 -0.10 7.19 -2.61
C GLY A 152 1.33 7.57 -2.32
N ILE A 153 2.14 6.62 -1.92
CA ILE A 153 3.57 6.81 -1.71
C ILE A 153 4.38 5.98 -2.69
N MET A 154 5.61 6.40 -2.96
CA MET A 154 6.56 5.66 -3.78
C MET A 154 5.99 5.33 -5.16
N LEU A 155 5.56 6.35 -5.91
CA LEU A 155 5.12 6.14 -7.29
C LEU A 155 6.31 5.65 -8.12
N ILE A 156 6.16 4.46 -8.65
CA ILE A 156 7.14 3.77 -9.49
C ILE A 156 6.68 3.92 -10.93
N PHE A 157 7.60 4.28 -11.83
CA PHE A 157 7.31 4.50 -13.26
C PHE A 157 7.85 3.39 -14.16
N HIS A 158 8.78 2.59 -13.66
CA HIS A 158 9.44 1.57 -14.46
C HIS A 158 9.65 0.29 -13.63
N PRO A 159 9.36 -0.88 -14.17
CA PRO A 159 8.80 -1.14 -15.52
C PRO A 159 7.32 -0.81 -15.66
N PHE A 160 6.60 -0.59 -14.55
CA PHE A 160 5.16 -0.31 -14.53
C PHE A 160 4.86 0.88 -13.63
N TYR A 161 3.71 1.51 -13.88
CA TYR A 161 3.15 2.48 -12.94
C TYR A 161 2.50 1.75 -11.78
N MET A 162 2.97 2.01 -10.56
CA MET A 162 2.34 1.52 -9.33
C MET A 162 2.75 2.36 -8.13
N TYR A 163 1.92 2.37 -7.09
CA TYR A 163 2.34 2.83 -5.78
C TYR A 163 3.07 1.70 -5.05
N GLY A 164 4.28 1.95 -4.57
CA GLY A 164 5.07 0.97 -3.84
C GLY A 164 4.31 0.47 -2.61
N GLY A 165 3.93 -0.81 -2.63
CA GLY A 165 3.20 -1.47 -1.56
C GLY A 165 1.68 -1.37 -1.63
N ASN A 166 1.13 -0.74 -2.66
CA ASN A 166 -0.28 -0.75 -3.03
C ASN A 166 -1.25 -0.25 -1.92
N PHE A 167 -0.85 0.83 -1.21
CA PHE A 167 -1.75 1.61 -0.36
C PHE A 167 -1.99 2.95 -1.03
N TRP A 168 -3.25 3.28 -1.27
CA TRP A 168 -3.58 4.50 -1.99
C TRP A 168 -4.99 5.02 -1.66
N TRP A 169 -5.18 6.30 -1.96
CA TRP A 169 -6.47 6.95 -2.00
C TRP A 169 -6.81 7.33 -3.43
N SER A 170 -8.09 7.31 -3.78
CA SER A 170 -8.58 7.69 -5.11
C SER A 170 -9.94 8.36 -5.05
N THR A 171 -10.22 9.19 -6.08
CA THR A 171 -11.59 9.62 -6.35
C THR A 171 -12.41 8.46 -6.92
N GLY A 172 -13.67 8.38 -6.55
CA GLY A 172 -14.59 7.40 -7.15
C GLY A 172 -14.76 7.62 -8.65
N ARG A 173 -14.65 8.88 -9.11
CA ARG A 173 -14.65 9.20 -10.55
C ARG A 173 -13.53 8.47 -11.29
N HIS A 174 -12.30 8.51 -10.78
CA HIS A 174 -11.19 7.80 -11.37
C HIS A 174 -11.42 6.28 -11.36
N ILE A 175 -11.84 5.70 -10.23
CA ILE A 175 -12.17 4.27 -10.13
C ILE A 175 -13.16 3.85 -11.23
N ARG A 176 -14.17 4.67 -11.52
CA ARG A 176 -15.19 4.36 -12.54
C ARG A 176 -14.69 4.45 -13.99
N THR A 177 -13.50 5.00 -14.23
CA THR A 177 -12.85 4.98 -15.55
C THR A 177 -11.99 3.74 -15.78
N LEU A 178 -11.66 3.01 -14.72
CA LEU A 178 -10.78 1.84 -14.80
C LEU A 178 -11.52 0.63 -15.39
N PRO A 179 -10.80 -0.32 -16.01
CA PRO A 179 -11.38 -1.60 -16.40
C PRO A 179 -11.73 -2.43 -15.17
N HIS A 180 -12.63 -3.40 -15.35
CA HIS A 180 -12.94 -4.34 -14.28
C HIS A 180 -11.67 -5.10 -13.82
N PRO A 181 -11.33 -5.12 -12.53
CA PRO A 181 -10.01 -5.58 -12.06
C PRO A 181 -9.70 -7.04 -12.35
N LEU A 182 -10.72 -7.91 -12.44
CA LEU A 182 -10.52 -9.32 -12.77
C LEU A 182 -10.42 -9.58 -14.29
N GLU A 183 -10.82 -8.63 -15.11
CA GLU A 183 -10.75 -8.73 -16.58
C GLU A 183 -9.49 -8.05 -17.12
N TRP A 184 -8.91 -7.15 -16.36
CA TRP A 184 -7.72 -6.41 -16.76
C TRP A 184 -6.47 -7.29 -16.76
N GLN A 185 -5.79 -7.33 -17.91
CA GLN A 185 -4.64 -8.19 -18.13
C GLN A 185 -3.29 -7.59 -17.70
N GLY A 186 -3.31 -6.37 -17.19
CA GLY A 186 -2.10 -5.61 -16.90
C GLY A 186 -1.65 -4.77 -18.12
N ASN A 187 -0.70 -3.89 -17.90
CA ASN A 187 -0.02 -3.22 -18.99
C ASN A 187 0.90 -4.24 -19.67
N ASP A 188 0.87 -4.28 -21.01
CA ASP A 188 1.82 -5.09 -21.77
C ASP A 188 3.23 -4.60 -21.44
N TYR A 189 3.91 -5.39 -20.64
CA TYR A 189 5.33 -5.26 -20.49
C TYR A 189 5.95 -5.92 -21.73
N GLU A 190 6.35 -5.12 -22.70
CA GLU A 190 7.16 -5.62 -23.79
C GLU A 190 8.45 -6.20 -23.20
N ARG A 191 8.52 -7.51 -23.17
CA ARG A 191 9.75 -8.25 -22.89
C ARG A 191 10.75 -8.00 -24.03
N THR A 192 11.32 -6.81 -24.04
CA THR A 192 12.36 -6.48 -25.01
C THR A 192 13.72 -6.81 -24.40
N GLY A 193 14.32 -7.89 -24.86
CA GLY A 193 15.71 -8.18 -24.59
C GLY A 193 16.02 -9.58 -24.07
N GLU A 194 17.25 -10.01 -24.27
CA GLU A 194 17.83 -11.33 -23.96
C GLU A 194 17.82 -11.74 -22.47
N ASN A 195 17.38 -10.87 -21.58
CA ASN A 195 17.17 -11.16 -20.17
C ASN A 195 15.72 -11.55 -19.94
N ALA A 196 15.39 -12.77 -20.32
CA ALA A 196 14.10 -13.38 -20.07
C ALA A 196 13.76 -13.27 -18.57
N ASP A 197 12.66 -12.59 -18.36
CA ASP A 197 11.86 -12.42 -17.16
C ASP A 197 12.33 -13.17 -15.89
N PRO A 198 12.85 -12.48 -14.91
CA PRO A 198 13.17 -13.07 -13.61
C PRO A 198 11.91 -13.35 -12.77
N TYR A 199 10.72 -12.94 -13.23
CA TYR A 199 9.50 -13.03 -12.44
C TYR A 199 8.64 -14.24 -12.86
N PRO A 200 8.36 -15.16 -11.93
CA PRO A 200 7.39 -16.22 -12.17
C PRO A 200 6.03 -15.65 -12.58
N GLU A 201 5.27 -16.40 -13.38
CA GLU A 201 3.92 -16.02 -13.85
C GLU A 201 3.00 -15.52 -12.71
N LEU A 202 3.05 -16.16 -11.55
CA LEU A 202 2.30 -15.75 -10.35
C LEU A 202 2.69 -14.35 -9.84
N THR A 203 3.97 -13.97 -9.95
CA THR A 203 4.41 -12.62 -9.59
C THR A 203 3.82 -11.58 -10.52
N LEU A 204 3.78 -11.85 -11.81
CA LEU A 204 3.17 -10.96 -12.81
C LEU A 204 1.66 -10.81 -12.57
N LEU A 205 0.97 -11.91 -12.26
CA LEU A 205 -0.46 -11.89 -11.92
C LEU A 205 -0.73 -11.01 -10.69
N ARG A 206 0.12 -11.12 -9.66
CA ARG A 206 0.03 -10.27 -8.47
C ARG A 206 0.28 -8.81 -8.81
N MET A 207 1.32 -8.53 -9.58
CA MET A 207 1.69 -7.15 -9.96
C MET A 207 0.60 -6.46 -10.80
N ARG A 208 -0.26 -7.18 -11.51
CA ARG A 208 -1.43 -6.59 -12.18
C ARG A 208 -2.33 -5.85 -11.20
N HIS A 209 -2.62 -6.42 -10.06
CA HIS A 209 -3.47 -5.77 -9.06
C HIS A 209 -2.81 -4.53 -8.45
N GLU A 210 -1.48 -4.55 -8.28
CA GLU A 210 -0.73 -3.38 -7.81
C GLU A 210 -0.71 -2.23 -8.85
N GLN A 211 -0.82 -2.57 -10.14
CA GLN A 211 -0.86 -1.61 -11.25
C GLN A 211 -2.27 -1.12 -11.58
N TRP A 212 -3.31 -1.83 -11.12
CA TRP A 212 -4.68 -1.62 -11.57
C TRP A 212 -5.15 -0.17 -11.40
N ILE A 213 -4.74 0.53 -10.36
CA ILE A 213 -5.10 1.93 -10.13
C ILE A 213 -4.59 2.86 -11.24
N PHE A 214 -3.61 2.40 -12.02
CA PHE A 214 -3.00 3.10 -13.16
C PHE A 214 -3.39 2.48 -14.52
N ALA A 215 -4.40 1.62 -14.56
CA ALA A 215 -4.85 1.00 -15.82
C ALA A 215 -5.35 2.04 -16.83
N GLN A 216 -5.89 3.16 -16.34
CA GLN A 216 -6.14 4.36 -17.12
C GLN A 216 -4.99 5.37 -16.85
N ARG A 217 -4.25 5.71 -17.92
CA ARG A 217 -3.09 6.60 -17.82
C ARG A 217 -3.46 8.10 -17.82
N GLU A 218 -4.67 8.43 -18.19
CA GLU A 218 -5.19 9.79 -18.13
C GLU A 218 -5.67 10.08 -16.73
N GLY A 219 -4.93 10.92 -15.99
CA GLY A 219 -5.27 11.29 -14.62
C GLY A 219 -4.13 12.05 -13.94
N TYR A 220 -4.46 12.68 -12.83
CA TYR A 220 -3.49 13.37 -11.97
C TYR A 220 -3.11 12.46 -10.80
N PHE A 221 -1.87 11.97 -10.83
CA PHE A 221 -1.34 11.05 -9.83
C PHE A 221 -0.37 11.79 -8.91
N MET A 222 -0.57 11.68 -7.60
CA MET A 222 0.29 12.31 -6.61
C MET A 222 1.09 11.25 -5.85
N SER A 223 2.40 11.43 -5.78
CA SER A 223 3.27 10.68 -4.88
C SER A 223 3.73 11.59 -3.76
N LEU A 224 3.49 11.17 -2.53
CA LEU A 224 3.87 11.93 -1.34
C LEU A 224 5.34 11.73 -0.97
N PHE A 225 5.91 10.69 -1.52
CA PHE A 225 7.28 10.30 -1.31
C PHE A 225 7.78 9.55 -2.54
N ASN A 226 8.96 9.92 -3.04
CA ASN A 226 9.62 9.24 -4.13
C ASN A 226 10.94 8.64 -3.66
N ILE A 227 11.19 7.43 -4.09
CA ILE A 227 12.43 6.72 -3.79
C ILE A 227 13.67 7.44 -4.33
N LEU A 228 13.49 8.29 -5.36
CA LEU A 228 14.56 9.11 -5.95
C LEU A 228 15.04 10.22 -5.01
N ASP A 229 14.24 10.55 -3.99
CA ASP A 229 14.58 11.55 -2.98
C ASP A 229 15.46 10.98 -1.85
N LEU A 230 15.69 9.66 -1.87
CA LEU A 230 16.59 9.01 -0.92
C LEU A 230 18.07 9.20 -1.32
N PRO A 231 18.97 9.32 -0.34
CA PRO A 231 20.40 9.27 -0.61
C PRO A 231 20.74 7.97 -1.34
N LYS A 232 21.40 8.11 -2.48
CA LYS A 232 21.88 6.97 -3.27
C LYS A 232 23.15 6.44 -2.58
N ASP A 233 23.04 5.41 -1.79
CA ASP A 233 24.19 4.58 -1.44
C ASP A 233 24.56 3.77 -2.68
N ASP A 234 25.79 3.94 -3.15
CA ASP A 234 26.27 3.77 -4.52
C ASP A 234 26.22 2.36 -5.12
N GLU A 235 25.78 1.31 -4.45
CA GLU A 235 25.93 -0.04 -5.02
C GLU A 235 24.76 -1.00 -4.90
N HIS A 236 23.67 -0.66 -4.23
CA HIS A 236 22.57 -1.60 -4.05
C HIS A 236 21.30 -1.14 -4.77
N HIS A 237 21.38 -1.26 -6.08
CA HIS A 237 20.34 -1.07 -7.08
C HIS A 237 18.88 -1.32 -6.67
N LEU A 238 18.03 -0.65 -7.37
CA LEU A 238 16.57 -0.66 -7.53
C LEU A 238 15.76 -1.79 -6.83
N CYS A 239 16.28 -2.99 -6.71
CA CYS A 239 15.62 -4.08 -5.96
C CYS A 239 15.75 -3.94 -4.44
N SER A 240 16.82 -3.34 -3.94
CA SER A 240 16.99 -3.07 -2.50
C SER A 240 16.26 -1.80 -2.07
N SER A 241 15.96 -0.92 -3.00
CA SER A 241 15.25 0.34 -2.76
C SER A 241 13.76 0.15 -2.43
N PHE A 242 13.19 -1.02 -2.63
CA PHE A 242 11.86 -1.37 -2.07
C PHE A 242 11.89 -1.55 -0.55
N TRP A 243 13.07 -1.66 0.05
CA TRP A 243 13.26 -1.95 1.45
C TRP A 243 13.77 -0.71 2.19
N LEU A 244 12.87 0.23 2.41
CA LEU A 244 13.17 1.40 3.21
C LEU A 244 13.23 1.03 4.68
N TYR A 245 14.30 1.46 5.34
CA TYR A 245 14.39 1.34 6.78
C TYR A 245 13.52 2.40 7.45
N GLU A 246 13.02 2.09 8.63
CA GLU A 246 12.26 3.03 9.44
C GLU A 246 13.03 4.35 9.65
N ASP A 247 14.36 4.24 9.84
CA ASP A 247 15.26 5.37 10.01
C ASP A 247 15.37 6.25 8.74
N ASP A 248 15.19 5.68 7.54
CA ASP A 248 15.21 6.41 6.27
C ASP A 248 13.87 7.11 6.01
N LEU A 249 12.77 6.52 6.45
CA LEU A 249 11.43 7.06 6.25
C LEU A 249 11.02 8.10 7.29
N LEU A 250 11.53 7.99 8.51
CA LEU A 250 11.19 8.87 9.62
C LEU A 250 11.44 10.35 9.31
N PRO A 251 12.56 10.76 8.69
CA PRO A 251 12.78 12.15 8.30
C PRO A 251 11.72 12.69 7.34
N HIS A 252 11.23 11.86 6.40
CA HIS A 252 10.19 12.27 5.45
C HIS A 252 8.84 12.41 6.14
N VAL A 253 8.48 11.49 7.04
CA VAL A 253 7.27 11.58 7.86
C VAL A 253 7.29 12.84 8.72
N VAL A 254 8.43 13.16 9.31
CA VAL A 254 8.59 14.38 10.12
C VAL A 254 8.47 15.63 9.25
N ARG A 255 9.06 15.64 8.05
CA ARG A 255 8.94 16.75 7.08
C ARG A 255 7.49 17.01 6.67
N GLU A 256 6.75 15.95 6.33
CA GLU A 256 5.32 16.06 6.01
C GLU A 256 4.52 16.67 7.16
N ARG A 257 4.78 16.21 8.40
CA ARG A 257 4.15 16.80 9.60
C ARG A 257 4.48 18.27 9.78
N ALA A 258 5.73 18.67 9.54
CA ALA A 258 6.17 20.04 9.64
C ALA A 258 5.51 20.92 8.59
N LEU A 259 5.43 20.45 7.33
CA LEU A 259 4.73 21.16 6.25
C LEU A 259 3.24 21.36 6.58
N HIS A 260 2.59 20.34 7.13
CA HIS A 260 1.19 20.41 7.52
C HIS A 260 0.89 21.34 8.66
N LYS A 261 1.78 21.38 9.66
CA LYS A 261 1.60 22.21 10.86
C LYS A 261 2.12 23.63 10.71
N GLY A 262 2.73 23.96 9.55
CA GLY A 262 3.38 25.25 9.34
C GLY A 262 4.60 25.45 10.24
N ASP A 263 5.24 24.38 10.67
CA ASP A 263 6.40 24.42 11.55
C ASP A 263 7.68 24.72 10.75
N GLY A 264 7.93 26.03 10.56
CA GLY A 264 9.06 26.52 9.80
C GLY A 264 10.42 26.17 10.38
N GLU A 265 10.55 26.02 11.71
CA GLU A 265 11.82 25.65 12.35
C GLU A 265 12.18 24.20 12.07
N LEU A 266 11.19 23.30 12.16
CA LEU A 266 11.37 21.89 11.85
C LEU A 266 11.72 21.67 10.37
N LEU A 267 11.11 22.44 9.47
CA LEU A 267 11.44 22.43 8.05
C LEU A 267 12.87 22.90 7.77
N GLN A 268 13.36 23.91 8.46
CA GLN A 268 14.75 24.37 8.32
C GLN A 268 15.74 23.30 8.79
N LEU A 269 15.48 22.63 9.91
CA LEU A 269 16.32 21.54 10.42
C LEU A 269 16.38 20.34 9.45
N LEU A 270 15.28 20.02 8.80
CA LEU A 270 15.20 18.92 7.83
C LEU A 270 15.89 19.28 6.50
N ASN A 271 15.74 20.50 6.02
CA ASN A 271 16.44 20.98 4.82
C ASN A 271 17.96 21.01 5.00
N TYR A 272 18.46 21.23 6.22
CA TYR A 272 19.89 21.18 6.51
C TYR A 272 20.48 19.76 6.40
N ARG A 273 19.70 18.72 6.63
CA ARG A 273 20.13 17.32 6.53
C ARG A 273 20.00 16.73 5.11
N ILE A 274 19.23 17.36 4.22
CA ILE A 274 18.93 16.85 2.87
C ILE A 274 19.80 17.55 1.80
N GLN A 275 20.62 18.51 2.15
CA GLN A 275 21.58 19.07 1.18
C GLN A 275 22.62 18.00 0.83
N PRO A 276 22.84 17.71 -0.47
CA PRO A 276 23.93 16.84 -0.86
C PRO A 276 25.26 17.43 -0.35
N PRO A 277 26.25 16.61 -0.02
CA PRO A 277 27.57 17.10 0.36
C PRO A 277 28.09 18.02 -0.75
N PRO A 278 28.77 19.11 -0.40
CA PRO A 278 29.36 20.00 -1.38
C PRO A 278 30.32 19.21 -2.27
N THR A 279 30.15 19.33 -3.58
CA THR A 279 30.97 18.72 -4.63
C THR A 279 32.44 19.11 -4.50
#